data_7773732b1b0221a42bba4705292aea7a
#
_entry.id   7773732b1b0221a42bba4705292aea7a
#
_cell.length_a   1.000
_cell.length_b   1.000
_cell.length_c   1.000
_cell.angle_alpha   90.00
_cell.angle_beta   90.00
_cell.angle_gamma   90.00
#
_symmetry.space_group_name_H-M   'P 1'
#
loop_
_entity.id
_entity.type
_entity.pdbx_description
1 polymer ?
#
loop_
_entity_poly.entity_id
_entity_poly.type
_entity_poly.pdbx_seq_one_letter_code
_entity_poly.pdbx_strand_id
1 'polypeptide(L)'
;MICLQIVMRKFIQITLIIISCISGQDSSSANGSIVETGIFLKDLHFDWKLPHKDNGTFYSIDLHEFKFGFSDLNFSQEQKGNKHKINTRISGPNLKIDQLVLNAKITSKNWLTSERIRRLEERQENPKSALSLIANAIDLYKVDLEENPKSLNDLYVNQYLNLDAYPFDDPTWSYSFTLPEQIIAQPTQINPVIETKPLILDWNTREFQFDPIQDSLYKVPFIQWDYILDIQSISQLFTSKLEIDILPDKTAFDLLLKRGQFKLDNISFTATPGDQLTNRSQVFLPSLNLETNNFALSGDLKSKPIFHQGQGKFSLRNFEIKIPDDLREEPEIQAMIESLGIWNNSLKIRFVELELNLLNEHTGEISFIFQTPFIKINVNGDFSIRQDQIHPEILLHQMEIKIHPIALGVRKWIREWERRNGRSLKRKGATVILKVEGSLDNPVIHGMD
;
A
#
# COMPACT_ATOMS: atom_id res chain seq x y z
N MET A 1 -6.25 13.76 6.29
CA MET A 1 -6.34 15.10 6.91
C MET A 1 -7.76 15.71 6.86
N ILE A 2 -8.43 15.74 5.71
CA ILE A 2 -9.81 16.28 5.58
C ILE A 2 -10.84 15.57 6.47
N CYS A 3 -10.79 14.23 6.57
CA CYS A 3 -11.70 13.47 7.45
C CYS A 3 -11.54 13.82 8.93
N LEU A 4 -10.30 13.98 9.41
CA LEU A 4 -10.06 14.36 10.82
C LEU A 4 -10.61 15.75 11.13
N GLN A 5 -10.53 16.68 10.19
CA GLN A 5 -11.04 18.02 10.30
C GLN A 5 -12.59 18.04 10.35
N ILE A 6 -13.25 17.20 9.57
CA ILE A 6 -14.70 17.04 9.56
C ILE A 6 -15.17 16.41 10.88
N VAL A 7 -14.53 15.36 11.34
CA VAL A 7 -14.85 14.68 12.59
C VAL A 7 -14.66 15.63 13.78
N MET A 8 -13.55 16.36 13.84
CA MET A 8 -13.32 17.37 14.88
C MET A 8 -14.38 18.49 14.87
N ARG A 9 -14.73 19.04 13.71
CA ARG A 9 -15.78 20.06 13.61
C ARG A 9 -17.12 19.54 14.13
N LYS A 10 -17.52 18.34 13.73
CA LYS A 10 -18.76 17.71 14.20
C LYS A 10 -18.72 17.42 15.69
N PHE A 11 -17.60 16.93 16.21
CA PHE A 11 -17.43 16.68 17.64
C PHE A 11 -17.53 17.97 18.45
N ILE A 12 -16.87 19.05 18.05
CA ILE A 12 -16.96 20.35 18.69
C ILE A 12 -18.39 20.91 18.60
N GLN A 13 -19.06 20.78 17.45
CA GLN A 13 -20.45 21.20 17.30
C GLN A 13 -21.38 20.44 18.24
N ILE A 14 -21.24 19.13 18.37
CA ILE A 14 -22.04 18.31 19.30
C ILE A 14 -21.77 18.72 20.75
N THR A 15 -20.50 18.93 21.11
CA THR A 15 -20.13 19.39 22.45
C THR A 15 -20.71 20.77 22.76
N LEU A 16 -20.69 21.70 21.81
CA LEU A 16 -21.29 23.02 21.96
C LEU A 16 -22.84 22.94 22.08
N ILE A 17 -23.50 22.06 21.35
CA ILE A 17 -24.94 21.83 21.44
C ILE A 17 -25.31 21.28 22.83
N ILE A 18 -24.57 20.28 23.31
CA ILE A 18 -24.80 19.71 24.65
C ILE A 18 -24.63 20.80 25.73
N ILE A 19 -23.57 21.60 25.62
CA ILE A 19 -23.29 22.68 26.54
C ILE A 19 -24.39 23.78 26.48
N SER A 20 -24.85 24.15 25.28
CA SER A 20 -25.91 25.15 25.11
C SER A 20 -27.28 24.66 25.65
N CYS A 21 -27.56 23.37 25.57
CA CYS A 21 -28.78 22.78 26.18
C CYS A 21 -28.75 22.78 27.71
N ILE A 22 -27.55 22.75 28.31
CA ILE A 22 -27.38 22.74 29.78
C ILE A 22 -27.27 24.15 30.34
N SER A 23 -26.84 25.14 29.55
CA SER A 23 -26.54 26.52 30.00
C SER A 23 -27.72 27.49 29.98
N GLY A 24 -28.97 26.99 29.92
CA GLY A 24 -30.17 27.83 29.98
C GLY A 24 -30.42 28.57 31.31
N GLN A 25 -29.45 28.68 32.20
CA GLN A 25 -29.53 29.44 33.45
C GLN A 25 -28.44 30.52 33.50
N ASP A 26 -28.84 31.72 33.93
CA ASP A 26 -28.01 32.94 34.15
C ASP A 26 -26.93 32.77 35.23
N SER A 27 -26.15 31.70 35.26
CA SER A 27 -25.08 31.52 36.23
C SER A 27 -23.72 31.81 35.62
N SER A 28 -22.90 32.60 36.31
CA SER A 28 -21.52 32.97 35.91
C SER A 28 -20.55 31.78 35.81
N SER A 29 -20.94 30.62 36.27
CA SER A 29 -20.21 29.34 36.12
C SER A 29 -21.18 28.17 36.12
N ALA A 30 -20.93 27.19 35.25
CA ALA A 30 -21.64 25.91 35.22
C ALA A 30 -20.64 24.78 35.22
N ASN A 31 -20.88 23.77 36.06
CA ASN A 31 -20.09 22.54 36.11
C ASN A 31 -21.03 21.35 35.95
N GLY A 32 -20.59 20.35 35.20
CA GLY A 32 -21.35 19.12 35.00
C GLY A 32 -20.46 17.93 34.76
N SER A 33 -20.97 16.77 35.11
CA SER A 33 -20.33 15.49 34.80
C SER A 33 -21.34 14.50 34.26
N ILE A 34 -20.94 13.73 33.26
CA ILE A 34 -21.68 12.58 32.73
C ILE A 34 -20.75 11.37 32.89
N VAL A 35 -21.25 10.35 33.56
CA VAL A 35 -20.53 9.14 33.87
C VAL A 35 -21.23 7.95 33.20
N GLU A 36 -20.48 7.10 32.52
CA GLU A 36 -20.94 5.86 31.89
C GLU A 36 -22.15 6.01 30.96
N THR A 37 -21.97 6.78 29.92
CA THR A 37 -22.99 6.94 28.85
C THR A 37 -22.58 6.19 27.61
N GLY A 38 -23.49 5.42 27.03
CA GLY A 38 -23.15 4.70 25.80
C GLY A 38 -24.33 4.04 25.10
N ILE A 39 -24.02 3.51 23.92
CA ILE A 39 -24.91 2.71 23.08
C ILE A 39 -24.35 1.29 23.06
N PHE A 40 -25.23 0.34 23.31
CA PHE A 40 -24.93 -1.09 23.17
C PHE A 40 -25.87 -1.72 22.15
N LEU A 41 -25.32 -2.38 21.15
CA LEU A 41 -26.03 -3.16 20.14
C LEU A 41 -25.46 -4.56 20.17
N LYS A 42 -26.33 -5.57 20.35
CA LYS A 42 -25.87 -6.93 20.53
C LYS A 42 -25.44 -7.54 19.19
N ASP A 43 -26.34 -7.52 18.22
CA ASP A 43 -26.09 -8.07 16.89
C ASP A 43 -26.69 -7.12 15.86
N LEU A 44 -25.92 -6.79 14.83
CA LEU A 44 -26.32 -6.02 13.68
C LEU A 44 -25.97 -6.76 12.42
N HIS A 45 -26.95 -6.98 11.56
CA HIS A 45 -26.78 -7.59 10.26
C HIS A 45 -27.32 -6.69 9.16
N PHE A 46 -26.51 -6.42 8.14
CA PHE A 46 -26.91 -5.66 6.97
C PHE A 46 -26.54 -6.41 5.71
N ASP A 47 -27.53 -6.61 4.86
CA ASP A 47 -27.38 -7.12 3.51
C ASP A 47 -27.76 -6.08 2.47
N TRP A 48 -26.97 -5.97 1.42
CA TRP A 48 -27.38 -5.19 0.26
C TRP A 48 -26.87 -5.80 -1.04
N LYS A 49 -27.67 -5.66 -2.07
CA LYS A 49 -27.35 -6.12 -3.41
C LYS A 49 -27.32 -4.94 -4.36
N LEU A 50 -26.17 -4.73 -5.02
CA LEU A 50 -26.07 -3.73 -6.07
C LEU A 50 -26.50 -4.37 -7.39
N PRO A 51 -27.54 -3.83 -8.07
CA PRO A 51 -27.94 -4.32 -9.37
C PRO A 51 -26.85 -3.98 -10.41
N HIS A 52 -26.15 -4.98 -10.88
CA HIS A 52 -25.25 -4.86 -12.03
C HIS A 52 -25.89 -5.59 -13.21
N LYS A 53 -25.62 -5.10 -14.46
CA LYS A 53 -26.31 -5.57 -15.66
C LYS A 53 -26.25 -7.08 -15.88
N ASP A 54 -25.18 -7.75 -15.42
CA ASP A 54 -24.97 -9.17 -15.74
C ASP A 54 -24.86 -10.11 -14.53
N ASN A 55 -24.46 -9.66 -13.34
CA ASN A 55 -24.45 -10.48 -12.11
C ASN A 55 -24.33 -9.56 -10.89
N GLY A 56 -25.35 -9.50 -10.08
CA GLY A 56 -25.41 -8.57 -8.94
C GLY A 56 -24.29 -8.83 -7.92
N THR A 57 -23.62 -7.77 -7.50
CA THR A 57 -22.67 -7.82 -6.38
C THR A 57 -23.44 -7.84 -5.07
N PHE A 58 -23.14 -8.80 -4.23
CA PHE A 58 -23.74 -8.95 -2.90
C PHE A 58 -22.73 -8.55 -1.83
N TYR A 59 -23.19 -7.84 -0.83
CA TYR A 59 -22.42 -7.48 0.36
C TYR A 59 -23.21 -7.81 1.61
N SER A 60 -22.54 -8.26 2.66
CA SER A 60 -23.10 -8.33 4.01
C SER A 60 -22.12 -7.80 5.04
N ILE A 61 -22.65 -7.22 6.09
CA ILE A 61 -21.94 -6.76 7.29
C ILE A 61 -22.59 -7.39 8.50
N ASP A 62 -21.82 -8.14 9.27
CA ASP A 62 -22.20 -8.70 10.54
C ASP A 62 -21.36 -8.04 11.65
N LEU A 63 -22.04 -7.47 12.62
CA LEU A 63 -21.44 -6.83 13.79
C LEU A 63 -21.97 -7.52 15.05
N HIS A 64 -21.07 -8.04 15.87
CA HIS A 64 -21.40 -8.63 17.16
C HIS A 64 -20.88 -7.74 18.29
N GLU A 65 -21.73 -7.52 19.29
CA GLU A 65 -21.45 -6.76 20.50
C GLU A 65 -20.78 -5.39 20.27
N PHE A 66 -21.47 -4.52 19.54
CA PHE A 66 -21.04 -3.13 19.39
C PHE A 66 -21.30 -2.34 20.68
N LYS A 67 -20.25 -1.77 21.24
CA LYS A 67 -20.30 -0.87 22.40
C LYS A 67 -19.61 0.44 22.05
N PHE A 68 -20.32 1.55 22.22
CA PHE A 68 -19.77 2.88 22.03
C PHE A 68 -20.21 3.76 23.19
N GLY A 69 -19.29 4.44 23.82
CA GLY A 69 -19.64 5.28 24.96
C GLY A 69 -18.51 6.13 25.50
N PHE A 70 -18.84 6.90 26.52
CA PHE A 70 -17.91 7.72 27.28
C PHE A 70 -17.88 7.19 28.72
N SER A 71 -16.69 6.93 29.26
CA SER A 71 -16.55 6.53 30.66
C SER A 71 -16.61 7.72 31.61
N ASP A 72 -16.20 8.91 31.16
CA ASP A 72 -16.22 10.11 31.97
C ASP A 72 -16.20 11.36 31.07
N LEU A 73 -17.14 12.27 31.29
CA LEU A 73 -17.21 13.55 30.61
C LEU A 73 -17.44 14.62 31.66
N ASN A 74 -16.41 15.38 31.98
CA ASN A 74 -16.47 16.52 32.87
C ASN A 74 -16.36 17.81 32.07
N PHE A 75 -17.19 18.77 32.34
CA PHE A 75 -17.09 20.11 31.78
C PHE A 75 -17.22 21.19 32.84
N SER A 76 -16.51 22.28 32.63
CA SER A 76 -16.70 23.52 33.38
C SER A 76 -16.74 24.70 32.43
N GLN A 77 -17.64 25.63 32.71
CA GLN A 77 -17.80 26.88 31.98
C GLN A 77 -17.54 28.03 32.94
N GLU A 78 -16.71 28.98 32.54
CA GLU A 78 -16.47 30.24 33.25
C GLU A 78 -16.78 31.39 32.29
N GLN A 79 -17.55 32.36 32.78
CA GLN A 79 -17.84 33.60 32.07
C GLN A 79 -17.19 34.77 32.80
N LYS A 80 -16.39 35.56 32.08
CA LYS A 80 -15.77 36.77 32.60
C LYS A 80 -15.97 37.91 31.58
N GLY A 81 -16.99 38.72 31.79
CA GLY A 81 -17.44 39.74 30.81
C GLY A 81 -17.92 39.06 29.52
N ASN A 82 -17.35 39.49 28.38
CA ASN A 82 -17.67 38.93 27.05
C ASN A 82 -16.83 37.70 26.67
N LYS A 83 -16.04 37.17 27.62
CA LYS A 83 -15.22 35.99 27.40
C LYS A 83 -15.87 34.79 28.06
N HIS A 84 -16.00 33.69 27.27
CA HIS A 84 -16.46 32.41 27.78
C HIS A 84 -15.32 31.40 27.65
N LYS A 85 -14.94 30.78 28.74
CA LYS A 85 -13.98 29.70 28.76
C LYS A 85 -14.67 28.38 29.09
N ILE A 86 -14.50 27.39 28.24
CA ILE A 86 -15.05 26.06 28.42
C ILE A 86 -13.89 25.08 28.54
N ASN A 87 -13.84 24.37 29.66
CA ASN A 87 -12.89 23.27 29.87
C ASN A 87 -13.65 21.95 29.87
N THR A 88 -13.21 21.04 29.04
CA THR A 88 -13.82 19.72 28.94
C THR A 88 -12.74 18.64 29.09
N ARG A 89 -12.97 17.72 30.01
CA ARG A 89 -12.15 16.51 30.14
C ARG A 89 -13.01 15.31 29.75
N ILE A 90 -12.51 14.55 28.78
CA ILE A 90 -13.23 13.44 28.19
C ILE A 90 -12.37 12.18 28.33
N SER A 91 -12.94 11.13 28.93
CA SER A 91 -12.43 9.76 28.87
C SER A 91 -13.35 8.98 27.94
N GLY A 92 -12.91 8.81 26.71
CA GLY A 92 -13.71 8.32 25.60
C GLY A 92 -13.68 9.30 24.41
N PRO A 93 -14.36 9.00 23.31
CA PRO A 93 -15.22 7.82 23.13
C PRO A 93 -14.43 6.49 23.18
N ASN A 94 -15.03 5.51 23.84
CA ASN A 94 -14.55 4.14 23.86
C ASN A 94 -15.41 3.35 22.86
N LEU A 95 -14.77 2.70 21.93
CA LEU A 95 -15.41 1.79 20.97
C LEU A 95 -14.91 0.38 21.25
N LYS A 96 -15.85 -0.56 21.34
CA LYS A 96 -15.54 -1.98 21.37
C LYS A 96 -16.51 -2.72 20.46
N ILE A 97 -15.96 -3.57 19.60
CA ILE A 97 -16.69 -4.51 18.76
C ILE A 97 -16.04 -5.87 18.98
N ASP A 98 -16.82 -6.87 19.37
CA ASP A 98 -16.28 -8.20 19.65
C ASP A 98 -16.02 -8.97 18.34
N GLN A 99 -16.84 -8.75 17.30
CA GLN A 99 -16.56 -9.27 15.96
C GLN A 99 -17.17 -8.40 14.87
N LEU A 100 -16.43 -8.19 13.80
CA LEU A 100 -16.89 -7.60 12.55
C LEU A 100 -16.58 -8.53 11.40
N VAL A 101 -17.61 -8.99 10.69
CA VAL A 101 -17.46 -9.78 9.47
C VAL A 101 -18.03 -9.01 8.28
N LEU A 102 -17.20 -8.80 7.27
CA LEU A 102 -17.59 -8.23 5.98
C LEU A 102 -17.48 -9.30 4.92
N ASN A 103 -18.57 -9.57 4.22
CA ASN A 103 -18.59 -10.50 3.10
C ASN A 103 -18.92 -9.73 1.82
N ALA A 104 -18.24 -10.06 0.73
CA ALA A 104 -18.55 -9.54 -0.59
C ALA A 104 -18.45 -10.67 -1.63
N LYS A 105 -19.49 -10.82 -2.45
CA LYS A 105 -19.49 -11.70 -3.62
C LYS A 105 -19.47 -10.84 -4.87
N ILE A 106 -18.37 -10.89 -5.61
CA ILE A 106 -18.12 -10.02 -6.76
C ILE A 106 -17.81 -10.89 -7.97
N THR A 107 -18.57 -10.73 -9.04
CA THR A 107 -18.26 -11.36 -10.32
C THR A 107 -17.34 -10.44 -11.11
N SER A 108 -16.13 -10.91 -11.39
CA SER A 108 -15.14 -10.16 -12.15
C SER A 108 -14.36 -11.09 -13.08
N LYS A 109 -13.61 -10.51 -14.01
CA LYS A 109 -12.60 -11.27 -14.75
C LYS A 109 -11.59 -11.88 -13.80
N ASN A 110 -11.13 -13.09 -14.08
CA ASN A 110 -10.07 -13.73 -13.31
C ASN A 110 -8.81 -12.87 -13.38
N TRP A 111 -8.50 -12.18 -12.30
CA TRP A 111 -7.39 -11.23 -12.24
C TRP A 111 -6.01 -11.91 -12.41
N LEU A 112 -5.85 -13.16 -11.94
CA LEU A 112 -4.64 -13.95 -12.15
C LEU A 112 -4.41 -14.22 -13.63
N THR A 113 -5.47 -14.68 -14.33
CA THR A 113 -5.39 -14.88 -15.78
C THR A 113 -5.14 -13.56 -16.52
N SER A 114 -5.81 -12.48 -16.11
CA SER A 114 -5.59 -11.15 -16.69
C SER A 114 -4.15 -10.66 -16.46
N GLU A 115 -3.59 -10.87 -15.28
CA GLU A 115 -2.22 -10.50 -14.95
C GLU A 115 -1.19 -11.33 -15.72
N ARG A 116 -1.42 -12.64 -15.88
CA ARG A 116 -0.59 -13.51 -16.72
C ARG A 116 -0.59 -13.02 -18.17
N ILE A 117 -1.75 -12.68 -18.71
CA ILE A 117 -1.87 -12.14 -20.07
C ILE A 117 -1.12 -10.83 -20.18
N ARG A 118 -1.28 -9.89 -19.24
CA ARG A 118 -0.56 -8.62 -19.21
C ARG A 118 0.97 -8.81 -19.22
N ARG A 119 1.48 -9.74 -18.41
CA ARG A 119 2.91 -10.05 -18.40
C ARG A 119 3.39 -10.66 -19.70
N LEU A 120 2.55 -11.46 -20.37
CA LEU A 120 2.87 -11.96 -21.68
C LEU A 120 2.90 -10.85 -22.74
N GLU A 121 1.96 -9.89 -22.67
CA GLU A 121 1.97 -8.71 -23.53
C GLU A 121 3.26 -7.92 -23.36
N GLU A 122 3.65 -7.64 -22.11
CA GLU A 122 4.92 -6.95 -21.79
C GLU A 122 6.13 -7.72 -22.35
N ARG A 123 6.15 -9.04 -22.24
CA ARG A 123 7.21 -9.88 -22.80
C ARG A 123 7.20 -9.93 -24.34
N GLN A 124 6.07 -9.69 -24.97
CA GLN A 124 5.96 -9.67 -26.43
C GLN A 124 6.25 -8.29 -27.04
N GLU A 125 6.36 -7.22 -26.26
CA GLU A 125 6.74 -5.91 -26.82
C GLU A 125 8.13 -5.96 -27.46
N ASN A 126 9.10 -6.63 -26.84
CA ASN A 126 10.44 -6.79 -27.39
C ASN A 126 10.44 -7.55 -28.72
N PRO A 127 9.84 -8.76 -28.84
CA PRO A 127 9.78 -9.46 -30.10
C PRO A 127 8.94 -8.75 -31.17
N LYS A 128 7.86 -8.04 -30.83
CA LYS A 128 7.12 -7.19 -31.81
C LYS A 128 8.03 -6.10 -32.39
N SER A 129 8.79 -5.44 -31.53
CA SER A 129 9.78 -4.44 -31.96
C SER A 129 10.87 -5.06 -32.81
N ALA A 130 11.39 -6.24 -32.41
CA ALA A 130 12.41 -6.97 -33.17
C ALA A 130 11.92 -7.37 -34.57
N LEU A 131 10.73 -7.93 -34.67
CA LEU A 131 10.14 -8.29 -35.98
C LEU A 131 9.99 -7.09 -36.90
N SER A 132 9.56 -5.94 -36.37
CA SER A 132 9.46 -4.70 -37.13
C SER A 132 10.82 -4.17 -37.58
N LEU A 133 11.86 -4.28 -36.76
CA LEU A 133 13.23 -3.92 -37.11
C LEU A 133 13.80 -4.84 -38.21
N ILE A 134 13.58 -6.17 -38.09
CA ILE A 134 13.98 -7.13 -39.12
C ILE A 134 13.32 -6.79 -40.43
N ALA A 135 12.01 -6.51 -40.43
CA ALA A 135 11.27 -6.14 -41.65
C ALA A 135 11.83 -4.89 -42.32
N ASN A 136 12.16 -3.85 -41.55
CA ASN A 136 12.78 -2.63 -42.08
C ASN A 136 14.21 -2.90 -42.59
N ALA A 137 14.98 -3.73 -41.92
CA ALA A 137 16.33 -4.10 -42.34
C ALA A 137 16.30 -4.89 -43.67
N ILE A 138 15.31 -5.77 -43.86
CA ILE A 138 15.08 -6.48 -45.15
C ILE A 138 14.79 -5.50 -46.29
N ASP A 139 13.93 -4.50 -46.04
CA ASP A 139 13.62 -3.49 -47.04
C ASP A 139 14.86 -2.67 -47.45
N LEU A 140 15.64 -2.23 -46.48
CA LEU A 140 16.88 -1.48 -46.73
C LEU A 140 17.89 -2.33 -47.51
N TYR A 141 18.09 -3.58 -47.09
CA TYR A 141 19.01 -4.52 -47.79
C TYR A 141 18.57 -4.70 -49.24
N LYS A 142 17.28 -4.88 -49.47
CA LYS A 142 16.76 -5.06 -50.82
C LYS A 142 16.91 -3.82 -51.71
N VAL A 143 16.74 -2.62 -51.12
CA VAL A 143 16.93 -1.35 -51.84
C VAL A 143 18.39 -1.14 -52.21
N ASP A 144 19.31 -1.43 -51.30
CA ASP A 144 20.74 -1.15 -51.48
C ASP A 144 21.48 -2.17 -52.34
N LEU A 145 21.08 -3.45 -52.24
CA LEU A 145 21.79 -4.54 -52.92
C LEU A 145 21.00 -5.16 -54.06
N GLU A 146 19.75 -4.71 -54.31
CA GLU A 146 18.84 -5.22 -55.34
C GLU A 146 18.53 -6.73 -55.24
N GLU A 147 18.83 -7.35 -54.09
CA GLU A 147 18.59 -8.77 -53.81
C GLU A 147 17.99 -8.99 -52.39
N ASN A 148 17.36 -10.14 -52.19
CA ASN A 148 16.80 -10.47 -50.87
C ASN A 148 17.86 -11.10 -49.96
N PRO A 149 17.91 -10.75 -48.66
CA PRO A 149 18.75 -11.44 -47.71
C PRO A 149 18.30 -12.90 -47.52
N LYS A 150 19.24 -13.82 -47.36
CA LYS A 150 18.95 -15.26 -47.16
C LYS A 150 18.81 -15.65 -45.73
N SER A 151 19.34 -14.84 -44.81
CA SER A 151 19.35 -15.11 -43.36
C SER A 151 19.48 -13.83 -42.53
N LEU A 152 19.18 -13.91 -41.24
CA LEU A 152 19.45 -12.81 -40.29
C LEU A 152 20.93 -12.46 -40.24
N ASN A 153 21.81 -13.47 -40.47
CA ASN A 153 23.24 -13.23 -40.49
C ASN A 153 23.67 -12.33 -41.66
N ASP A 154 22.98 -12.40 -42.80
CA ASP A 154 23.28 -11.51 -43.95
C ASP A 154 22.97 -10.05 -43.55
N LEU A 155 21.88 -9.82 -42.81
CA LEU A 155 21.53 -8.49 -42.30
C LEU A 155 22.54 -7.98 -41.28
N TYR A 156 23.01 -8.88 -40.40
CA TYR A 156 24.02 -8.57 -39.38
C TYR A 156 25.37 -8.23 -39.95
N VAL A 157 25.90 -9.10 -40.82
CA VAL A 157 27.23 -8.95 -41.45
C VAL A 157 27.30 -7.69 -42.30
N ASN A 158 26.21 -7.36 -43.00
CA ASN A 158 26.12 -6.16 -43.83
C ASN A 158 25.66 -4.91 -43.05
N GLN A 159 25.61 -4.99 -41.72
CA GLN A 159 25.33 -3.87 -40.79
C GLN A 159 23.91 -3.25 -40.92
N TYR A 160 22.95 -3.96 -41.51
CA TYR A 160 21.53 -3.53 -41.53
C TYR A 160 20.80 -3.82 -40.22
N LEU A 161 21.32 -4.72 -39.38
CA LEU A 161 20.77 -5.15 -38.13
C LEU A 161 21.85 -5.43 -37.10
N ASN A 162 21.66 -4.95 -35.87
CA ASN A 162 22.54 -5.29 -34.74
C ASN A 162 21.85 -6.31 -33.83
N LEU A 163 22.24 -7.58 -33.93
CA LEU A 163 21.68 -8.68 -33.16
C LEU A 163 22.17 -8.71 -31.70
N ASP A 164 23.21 -7.96 -31.33
CA ASP A 164 23.77 -7.90 -29.99
C ASP A 164 23.17 -6.78 -29.13
N ALA A 165 22.26 -6.00 -29.72
CA ALA A 165 21.60 -4.88 -29.05
C ALA A 165 20.08 -5.12 -28.87
N TYR A 166 19.50 -4.36 -27.93
CA TYR A 166 18.04 -4.33 -27.77
C TYR A 166 17.33 -4.07 -29.11
N PRO A 167 16.25 -4.81 -29.45
CA PRO A 167 15.52 -5.80 -28.65
C PRO A 167 15.97 -7.28 -28.85
N PHE A 168 17.11 -7.53 -29.48
CA PHE A 168 17.56 -8.89 -29.83
C PHE A 168 18.38 -9.55 -28.73
N ASP A 169 18.81 -8.81 -27.71
CA ASP A 169 19.57 -9.28 -26.57
C ASP A 169 18.75 -10.15 -25.59
N ASP A 170 17.44 -10.31 -25.83
CA ASP A 170 16.57 -11.17 -25.03
C ASP A 170 16.74 -12.65 -25.44
N PRO A 171 17.37 -13.51 -24.61
CA PRO A 171 17.63 -14.91 -24.95
C PRO A 171 16.35 -15.77 -24.91
N THR A 172 15.23 -15.24 -24.49
CA THR A 172 13.96 -15.98 -24.42
C THR A 172 13.25 -16.08 -25.76
N TRP A 173 13.74 -15.37 -26.79
CA TRP A 173 13.20 -15.39 -28.13
C TRP A 173 14.28 -15.72 -29.17
N SER A 174 13.87 -16.45 -30.22
CA SER A 174 14.66 -16.69 -31.42
C SER A 174 13.93 -16.14 -32.63
N TYR A 175 14.67 -15.63 -33.61
CA TYR A 175 14.11 -14.96 -34.77
C TYR A 175 14.51 -15.67 -36.05
N SER A 176 13.58 -15.71 -37.01
CA SER A 176 13.82 -16.25 -38.34
C SER A 176 12.89 -15.56 -39.36
N PHE A 177 13.16 -15.69 -40.63
CA PHE A 177 12.26 -15.26 -41.69
C PHE A 177 12.28 -16.21 -42.87
N THR A 178 11.15 -16.23 -43.59
CA THR A 178 10.97 -16.92 -44.86
C THR A 178 10.41 -15.92 -45.87
N LEU A 179 11.25 -15.43 -46.75
CA LEU A 179 10.85 -14.45 -47.76
C LEU A 179 10.16 -15.14 -48.94
N PRO A 180 9.13 -14.51 -49.56
CA PRO A 180 8.60 -13.16 -49.26
C PRO A 180 7.45 -13.13 -48.27
N GLU A 181 7.26 -14.13 -47.44
CA GLU A 181 6.00 -14.35 -46.73
C GLU A 181 6.00 -13.81 -45.29
N GLN A 182 6.94 -14.25 -44.47
CA GLN A 182 6.79 -14.02 -43.03
C GLN A 182 8.10 -13.90 -42.27
N ILE A 183 8.06 -13.15 -41.18
CA ILE A 183 9.11 -13.03 -40.16
C ILE A 183 8.56 -13.58 -38.86
N ILE A 184 9.32 -14.44 -38.18
CA ILE A 184 8.85 -15.23 -37.05
C ILE A 184 9.73 -14.96 -35.84
N ALA A 185 9.12 -14.64 -34.71
CA ALA A 185 9.72 -14.73 -33.39
C ALA A 185 9.19 -15.98 -32.68
N GLN A 186 10.09 -16.88 -32.31
CA GLN A 186 9.75 -18.12 -31.61
C GLN A 186 10.29 -18.10 -30.20
N PRO A 187 9.45 -18.39 -29.17
CA PRO A 187 9.93 -18.49 -27.80
C PRO A 187 10.89 -19.67 -27.66
N THR A 188 12.04 -19.43 -27.00
CA THR A 188 13.05 -20.46 -26.72
C THR A 188 12.71 -21.29 -25.48
N GLN A 189 11.86 -20.76 -24.59
CA GLN A 189 11.39 -21.45 -23.40
C GLN A 189 9.87 -21.62 -23.50
N ILE A 190 9.40 -22.85 -23.43
CA ILE A 190 7.98 -23.18 -23.35
C ILE A 190 7.54 -22.96 -21.92
N ASN A 191 6.70 -21.99 -21.68
CA ASN A 191 6.02 -21.89 -20.39
C ASN A 191 4.89 -22.92 -20.36
N PRO A 192 4.93 -23.96 -19.48
CA PRO A 192 3.94 -25.04 -19.49
C PRO A 192 2.51 -24.58 -19.14
N VAL A 193 2.35 -23.40 -18.56
CA VAL A 193 1.05 -22.86 -18.12
C VAL A 193 0.37 -22.06 -19.23
N ILE A 194 1.14 -21.50 -20.16
CA ILE A 194 0.61 -20.73 -21.29
C ILE A 194 1.41 -21.15 -22.53
N GLU A 195 0.74 -21.81 -23.46
CA GLU A 195 1.34 -22.08 -24.77
C GLU A 195 1.74 -20.76 -25.42
N THR A 196 3.01 -20.39 -25.27
CA THR A 196 3.59 -19.28 -26.02
C THR A 196 3.73 -19.72 -27.45
N LYS A 197 2.81 -19.29 -28.30
CA LYS A 197 2.87 -19.53 -29.74
C LYS A 197 3.82 -18.55 -30.39
N PRO A 198 4.44 -18.90 -31.53
CA PRO A 198 5.30 -17.99 -32.27
C PRO A 198 4.52 -16.74 -32.69
N LEU A 199 5.19 -15.59 -32.65
CA LEU A 199 4.66 -14.34 -33.17
C LEU A 199 5.09 -14.23 -34.64
N ILE A 200 4.13 -14.02 -35.52
CA ILE A 200 4.36 -13.97 -36.95
C ILE A 200 4.00 -12.59 -37.48
N LEU A 201 4.92 -11.97 -38.19
CA LEU A 201 4.70 -10.73 -38.94
C LEU A 201 4.66 -11.04 -40.44
N ASP A 202 3.60 -10.69 -41.09
CA ASP A 202 3.56 -10.66 -42.58
C ASP A 202 4.46 -9.50 -43.05
N TRP A 203 5.47 -9.83 -43.84
CA TRP A 203 6.43 -8.82 -44.31
C TRP A 203 5.79 -7.81 -45.26
N ASN A 204 4.82 -8.23 -46.08
CA ASN A 204 4.21 -7.37 -47.11
C ASN A 204 3.15 -6.43 -46.50
N THR A 205 2.27 -6.95 -45.64
CA THR A 205 1.16 -6.19 -45.06
C THR A 205 1.57 -5.44 -43.79
N ARG A 206 2.70 -5.84 -43.16
CA ARG A 206 3.12 -5.34 -41.83
C ARG A 206 2.15 -5.64 -40.71
N GLU A 207 1.26 -6.59 -40.94
CA GLU A 207 0.30 -7.03 -39.95
C GLU A 207 0.78 -8.29 -39.22
N PHE A 208 0.52 -8.37 -37.93
CA PHE A 208 0.74 -9.60 -37.18
C PHE A 208 -0.38 -10.59 -37.52
N GLN A 209 -0.05 -11.69 -38.20
CA GLN A 209 -1.03 -12.72 -38.60
C GLN A 209 -1.57 -13.51 -37.40
N PHE A 210 -0.82 -13.52 -36.31
CA PHE A 210 -1.15 -14.25 -35.10
C PHE A 210 -0.74 -13.47 -33.87
N ASP A 211 -1.73 -12.95 -33.13
CA ASP A 211 -1.54 -12.41 -31.78
C ASP A 211 -2.25 -13.32 -30.79
N PRO A 212 -1.55 -14.30 -30.16
CA PRO A 212 -2.18 -15.23 -29.26
C PRO A 212 -2.78 -14.54 -28.03
N ILE A 213 -2.37 -13.30 -27.76
CA ILE A 213 -2.80 -12.54 -26.59
C ILE A 213 -4.16 -11.88 -26.82
N GLN A 214 -4.38 -11.27 -27.97
CA GLN A 214 -5.71 -10.70 -28.27
C GLN A 214 -6.81 -11.76 -28.15
N ASP A 215 -6.59 -12.94 -28.71
CA ASP A 215 -7.53 -14.07 -28.58
C ASP A 215 -7.72 -14.52 -27.12
N SER A 216 -6.66 -14.44 -26.30
CA SER A 216 -6.69 -14.84 -24.90
C SER A 216 -7.38 -13.80 -24.00
N LEU A 217 -7.22 -12.50 -24.28
CA LEU A 217 -7.90 -11.42 -23.53
C LEU A 217 -9.42 -11.53 -23.60
N TYR A 218 -9.96 -11.93 -24.78
CA TYR A 218 -11.40 -12.14 -24.92
C TYR A 218 -11.91 -13.39 -24.22
N LYS A 219 -11.02 -14.34 -23.92
CA LYS A 219 -11.36 -15.62 -23.28
C LYS A 219 -11.20 -15.65 -21.76
N VAL A 220 -10.76 -14.53 -21.13
CA VAL A 220 -10.68 -14.49 -19.67
C VAL A 220 -12.07 -14.66 -19.08
N PRO A 221 -12.32 -15.77 -18.37
CA PRO A 221 -13.64 -16.04 -17.84
C PRO A 221 -13.99 -15.06 -16.73
N PHE A 222 -15.24 -14.70 -16.64
CA PHE A 222 -15.77 -14.08 -15.43
C PHE A 222 -15.96 -15.15 -14.40
N ILE A 223 -15.43 -14.94 -13.22
CA ILE A 223 -15.58 -15.81 -12.07
C ILE A 223 -16.16 -15.02 -10.91
N GLN A 224 -16.89 -15.71 -10.05
CA GLN A 224 -17.35 -15.14 -8.80
C GLN A 224 -16.21 -15.23 -7.79
N TRP A 225 -15.91 -14.11 -7.15
CA TRP A 225 -14.99 -14.02 -6.04
C TRP A 225 -15.75 -13.87 -4.74
N ASP A 226 -15.43 -14.69 -3.74
CA ASP A 226 -15.93 -14.57 -2.39
C ASP A 226 -14.82 -13.93 -1.53
N TYR A 227 -15.07 -12.70 -1.07
CA TYR A 227 -14.19 -11.97 -0.18
C TYR A 227 -14.78 -11.98 1.23
N ILE A 228 -13.97 -12.34 2.21
CA ILE A 228 -14.34 -12.35 3.62
C ILE A 228 -13.27 -11.59 4.39
N LEU A 229 -13.67 -10.53 5.08
CA LEU A 229 -12.87 -9.88 6.10
C LEU A 229 -13.50 -10.15 7.45
N ASP A 230 -12.80 -10.87 8.32
CA ASP A 230 -13.20 -11.17 9.69
C ASP A 230 -12.21 -10.51 10.66
N ILE A 231 -12.72 -9.67 11.55
CA ILE A 231 -11.97 -9.00 12.60
C ILE A 231 -12.60 -9.41 13.93
N GLN A 232 -11.92 -10.19 14.73
CA GLN A 232 -12.47 -10.74 15.97
C GLN A 232 -12.57 -9.73 17.10
N SER A 233 -11.79 -8.64 17.07
CA SER A 233 -11.93 -7.58 18.06
C SER A 233 -11.48 -6.25 17.52
N ILE A 234 -12.29 -5.22 17.73
CA ILE A 234 -11.94 -3.83 17.50
C ILE A 234 -12.09 -3.09 18.82
N SER A 235 -11.06 -2.43 19.27
CA SER A 235 -11.12 -1.61 20.47
C SER A 235 -10.46 -0.28 20.27
N GLN A 236 -11.08 0.77 20.82
CA GLN A 236 -10.58 2.13 20.81
C GLN A 236 -10.79 2.75 22.18
N LEU A 237 -9.75 3.36 22.68
CA LEU A 237 -9.76 4.07 23.95
C LEU A 237 -9.13 5.45 23.78
N PHE A 238 -9.79 6.51 24.24
CA PHE A 238 -9.24 7.85 24.27
C PHE A 238 -9.34 8.47 25.66
N THR A 239 -8.34 9.28 25.97
CA THR A 239 -8.38 10.21 27.10
C THR A 239 -7.86 11.56 26.63
N SER A 240 -8.70 12.57 26.69
CA SER A 240 -8.38 13.90 26.15
C SER A 240 -8.79 15.01 27.13
N LYS A 241 -8.14 16.17 26.96
CA LYS A 241 -8.53 17.45 27.58
C LYS A 241 -8.72 18.46 26.45
N LEU A 242 -9.86 19.11 26.42
CA LEU A 242 -10.19 20.16 25.47
C LEU A 242 -10.50 21.44 26.22
N GLU A 243 -9.79 22.51 25.89
CA GLU A 243 -10.07 23.88 26.33
C GLU A 243 -10.56 24.70 25.14
N ILE A 244 -11.64 25.44 25.29
CA ILE A 244 -12.19 26.31 24.26
C ILE A 244 -12.36 27.69 24.85
N ASP A 245 -11.73 28.67 24.24
CA ASP A 245 -11.90 30.09 24.55
C ASP A 245 -12.77 30.75 23.47
N ILE A 246 -13.97 31.16 23.83
CA ILE A 246 -14.91 31.85 22.96
C ILE A 246 -14.75 33.36 23.20
N LEU A 247 -14.25 34.04 22.19
CA LEU A 247 -14.11 35.50 22.12
C LEU A 247 -15.10 36.06 21.08
N PRO A 248 -15.44 37.36 21.11
CA PRO A 248 -16.39 37.95 20.17
C PRO A 248 -16.04 37.77 18.70
N ASP A 249 -14.77 37.75 18.37
CA ASP A 249 -14.21 37.71 17.00
C ASP A 249 -13.57 36.37 16.62
N LYS A 250 -13.20 35.53 17.59
CA LYS A 250 -12.60 34.23 17.33
C LYS A 250 -12.92 33.17 18.40
N THR A 251 -12.82 31.93 18.01
CA THR A 251 -12.94 30.79 18.93
C THR A 251 -11.64 29.98 18.88
N ALA A 252 -10.81 30.16 19.88
CA ALA A 252 -9.56 29.41 20.02
C ALA A 252 -9.81 28.09 20.76
N PHE A 253 -9.03 27.06 20.45
CA PHE A 253 -9.08 25.79 21.14
C PHE A 253 -7.68 25.24 21.36
N ASP A 254 -7.54 24.53 22.50
CA ASP A 254 -6.39 23.72 22.84
C ASP A 254 -6.86 22.29 23.14
N LEU A 255 -6.38 21.33 22.37
CA LEU A 255 -6.68 19.92 22.56
C LEU A 255 -5.42 19.16 22.95
N LEU A 256 -5.46 18.48 24.08
CA LEU A 256 -4.45 17.54 24.50
C LEU A 256 -5.04 16.14 24.54
N LEU A 257 -4.65 15.30 23.60
CA LEU A 257 -4.92 13.87 23.61
C LEU A 257 -3.84 13.19 24.45
N LYS A 258 -4.14 12.93 25.72
CA LYS A 258 -3.20 12.33 26.67
C LYS A 258 -2.83 10.92 26.30
N ARG A 259 -3.82 10.13 25.89
CA ARG A 259 -3.65 8.76 25.45
C ARG A 259 -4.74 8.42 24.43
N GLY A 260 -4.32 7.85 23.33
CA GLY A 260 -5.21 7.23 22.35
C GLY A 260 -4.69 5.84 22.05
N GLN A 261 -5.58 4.86 21.95
CA GLN A 261 -5.27 3.52 21.53
C GLN A 261 -6.34 3.01 20.60
N PHE A 262 -5.94 2.48 19.47
CA PHE A 262 -6.80 1.76 18.54
C PHE A 262 -6.17 0.39 18.28
N LYS A 263 -6.93 -0.67 18.51
CA LYS A 263 -6.43 -2.04 18.41
C LYS A 263 -7.41 -2.88 17.62
N LEU A 264 -6.87 -3.66 16.69
CA LEU A 264 -7.57 -4.71 15.97
C LEU A 264 -6.89 -6.04 16.27
N ASP A 265 -7.65 -7.05 16.63
CA ASP A 265 -7.13 -8.38 16.91
C ASP A 265 -7.72 -9.43 15.98
N ASN A 266 -6.88 -10.38 15.59
CA ASN A 266 -7.23 -11.54 14.77
C ASN A 266 -7.96 -11.15 13.48
N ILE A 267 -7.30 -10.34 12.65
CA ILE A 267 -7.80 -9.94 11.34
C ILE A 267 -7.49 -11.07 10.36
N SER A 268 -8.51 -11.58 9.70
CA SER A 268 -8.40 -12.54 8.62
C SER A 268 -9.08 -12.00 7.38
N PHE A 269 -8.33 -11.88 6.30
CA PHE A 269 -8.89 -11.56 4.98
C PHE A 269 -8.71 -12.75 4.07
N THR A 270 -9.78 -13.14 3.39
CA THR A 270 -9.79 -14.27 2.47
C THR A 270 -10.41 -13.84 1.15
N ALA A 271 -9.79 -14.22 0.04
CA ALA A 271 -10.33 -14.11 -1.29
C ALA A 271 -10.32 -15.49 -1.95
N THR A 272 -11.48 -16.00 -2.31
CA THR A 272 -11.64 -17.33 -2.91
C THR A 272 -12.26 -17.19 -4.29
N PRO A 273 -11.61 -17.66 -5.37
CA PRO A 273 -12.16 -17.63 -6.71
C PRO A 273 -13.13 -18.81 -6.91
N GLY A 274 -14.41 -18.51 -7.08
CA GLY A 274 -15.45 -19.49 -7.42
C GLY A 274 -15.41 -20.77 -6.59
N ASP A 275 -15.51 -21.92 -7.25
CA ASP A 275 -15.51 -23.24 -6.60
C ASP A 275 -14.09 -23.78 -6.29
N GLN A 276 -13.05 -23.01 -6.53
CA GLN A 276 -11.67 -23.47 -6.38
C GLN A 276 -11.10 -23.12 -4.99
N LEU A 277 -11.43 -23.93 -3.99
CA LEU A 277 -10.91 -23.77 -2.63
C LEU A 277 -9.38 -23.85 -2.52
N THR A 278 -8.70 -24.47 -3.48
CA THR A 278 -7.24 -24.60 -3.53
C THR A 278 -6.53 -23.28 -3.85
N ASN A 279 -7.17 -22.39 -4.60
CA ASN A 279 -6.61 -21.08 -5.02
C ASN A 279 -6.98 -19.94 -4.07
N ARG A 280 -7.14 -20.24 -2.81
CA ARG A 280 -7.50 -19.28 -1.77
C ARG A 280 -6.31 -18.37 -1.40
N SER A 281 -6.47 -17.09 -1.62
CA SER A 281 -5.58 -16.07 -1.02
C SER A 281 -6.02 -15.82 0.42
N GLN A 282 -5.09 -15.84 1.34
CA GLN A 282 -5.37 -15.54 2.74
C GLN A 282 -4.31 -14.65 3.34
N VAL A 283 -4.78 -13.61 4.01
CA VAL A 283 -3.97 -12.70 4.82
C VAL A 283 -4.43 -12.85 6.25
N PHE A 284 -3.50 -13.10 7.16
CA PHE A 284 -3.78 -13.20 8.58
C PHE A 284 -2.91 -12.23 9.36
N LEU A 285 -3.53 -11.43 10.21
CA LEU A 285 -2.87 -10.45 11.06
C LEU A 285 -3.39 -10.59 12.50
N PRO A 286 -2.60 -11.20 13.40
CA PRO A 286 -3.01 -11.42 14.78
C PRO A 286 -3.31 -10.14 15.56
N SER A 287 -2.54 -9.07 15.32
CA SER A 287 -2.75 -7.82 16.03
C SER A 287 -2.19 -6.63 15.26
N LEU A 288 -2.98 -5.58 15.18
CA LEU A 288 -2.61 -4.25 14.75
C LEU A 288 -2.92 -3.28 15.88
N ASN A 289 -1.93 -2.49 16.28
CA ASN A 289 -2.06 -1.52 17.36
C ASN A 289 -1.55 -0.15 16.91
N LEU A 290 -2.37 0.88 17.14
CA LEU A 290 -2.02 2.28 16.97
C LEU A 290 -2.17 2.98 18.32
N GLU A 291 -1.09 3.52 18.82
CA GLU A 291 -1.05 4.27 20.08
C GLU A 291 -0.65 5.72 19.81
N THR A 292 -1.26 6.63 20.56
CA THR A 292 -0.86 8.03 20.58
C THR A 292 -0.72 8.50 22.03
N ASN A 293 0.28 9.29 22.31
CA ASN A 293 0.52 9.83 23.64
C ASN A 293 0.85 11.33 23.55
N ASN A 294 0.28 12.09 24.49
CA ASN A 294 0.54 13.51 24.67
C ASN A 294 0.48 14.34 23.37
N PHE A 295 -0.50 14.02 22.53
CA PHE A 295 -0.68 14.69 21.25
C PHE A 295 -1.40 16.01 21.48
N ALA A 296 -0.69 17.12 21.28
CA ALA A 296 -1.19 18.45 21.54
C ALA A 296 -1.37 19.21 20.22
N LEU A 297 -2.54 19.83 20.07
CA LEU A 297 -2.83 20.72 18.97
C LEU A 297 -3.65 21.92 19.43
N SER A 298 -3.44 23.06 18.81
CA SER A 298 -4.21 24.27 19.08
C SER A 298 -4.62 24.97 17.78
N GLY A 299 -5.48 25.91 17.88
CA GLY A 299 -5.85 26.73 16.72
C GLY A 299 -7.12 27.55 16.94
N ASP A 300 -7.56 28.17 15.86
CA ASP A 300 -8.88 28.77 15.76
C ASP A 300 -9.79 27.85 14.94
N LEU A 301 -11.08 27.78 15.25
CA LEU A 301 -12.03 26.92 14.52
C LEU A 301 -12.13 27.22 13.02
N LYS A 302 -11.71 28.42 12.61
CA LYS A 302 -11.69 28.88 11.22
C LYS A 302 -10.35 28.65 10.51
N SER A 303 -9.27 28.33 11.24
CA SER A 303 -7.93 28.12 10.71
C SER A 303 -7.55 26.64 10.71
N LYS A 304 -6.40 26.31 10.10
CA LYS A 304 -5.81 24.98 10.21
C LYS A 304 -5.24 24.80 11.63
N PRO A 305 -5.48 23.64 12.28
CA PRO A 305 -4.88 23.37 13.58
C PRO A 305 -3.35 23.28 13.48
N ILE A 306 -2.67 23.76 14.52
CA ILE A 306 -1.22 23.70 14.68
C ILE A 306 -0.92 22.53 15.63
N PHE A 307 -0.03 21.64 15.21
CA PHE A 307 0.44 20.52 16.01
C PHE A 307 1.68 20.94 16.78
N HIS A 308 1.67 20.83 18.10
CA HIS A 308 2.78 21.26 18.93
C HIS A 308 3.74 20.13 19.30
N GLN A 309 3.20 19.01 19.75
CA GLN A 309 3.98 17.85 20.16
C GLN A 309 3.10 16.61 20.16
N GLY A 310 3.74 15.43 20.21
CA GLY A 310 3.02 14.18 20.37
C GLY A 310 3.82 12.97 19.92
N GLN A 311 3.44 11.83 20.44
CA GLN A 311 3.99 10.54 20.03
C GLN A 311 2.91 9.71 19.37
N GLY A 312 3.26 9.09 18.25
CA GLY A 312 2.45 8.10 17.56
C GLY A 312 3.24 6.80 17.38
N LYS A 313 2.64 5.69 17.73
CA LYS A 313 3.24 4.37 17.56
C LYS A 313 2.28 3.44 16.83
N PHE A 314 2.73 2.92 15.71
CA PHE A 314 2.06 1.85 14.96
C PHE A 314 2.82 0.56 15.14
N SER A 315 2.13 -0.53 15.44
CA SER A 315 2.76 -1.83 15.52
C SER A 315 1.88 -2.93 14.93
N LEU A 316 2.54 -3.87 14.25
CA LEU A 316 1.96 -5.03 13.62
C LEU A 316 2.85 -6.23 13.91
N ARG A 317 2.27 -7.38 14.31
CA ARG A 317 3.03 -8.57 14.67
C ARG A 317 2.48 -9.82 14.00
N ASN A 318 3.42 -10.68 13.57
CA ASN A 318 3.13 -12.00 13.01
C ASN A 318 2.12 -11.98 11.84
N PHE A 319 2.25 -10.97 10.99
CA PHE A 319 1.47 -10.88 9.76
C PHE A 319 1.88 -12.00 8.81
N GLU A 320 0.88 -12.71 8.26
CA GLU A 320 1.09 -13.83 7.35
C GLU A 320 0.26 -13.66 6.09
N ILE A 321 0.91 -13.79 4.93
CA ILE A 321 0.26 -13.82 3.62
C ILE A 321 0.44 -15.23 3.06
N LYS A 322 -0.63 -15.94 2.83
CA LYS A 322 -0.62 -17.22 2.13
C LYS A 322 -0.61 -16.97 0.63
N ILE A 323 0.40 -17.50 -0.04
CA ILE A 323 0.55 -17.41 -1.49
C ILE A 323 -0.36 -18.47 -2.13
N PRO A 324 -1.27 -18.10 -3.05
CA PRO A 324 -2.09 -19.06 -3.79
C PRO A 324 -1.24 -20.02 -4.61
N ASP A 325 -1.71 -21.26 -4.76
CA ASP A 325 -0.96 -22.30 -5.47
C ASP A 325 -0.72 -21.92 -6.93
N ASP A 326 -1.68 -21.29 -7.60
CA ASP A 326 -1.55 -20.80 -8.98
C ASP A 326 -0.43 -19.77 -9.15
N LEU A 327 -0.26 -18.84 -8.18
CA LEU A 327 0.84 -17.88 -8.22
C LEU A 327 2.19 -18.53 -7.94
N ARG A 328 2.19 -19.59 -7.14
CA ARG A 328 3.41 -20.31 -6.80
C ARG A 328 4.01 -21.06 -7.98
N GLU A 329 3.19 -21.49 -8.93
CA GLU A 329 3.64 -22.17 -10.15
C GLU A 329 4.33 -21.21 -11.14
N GLU A 330 4.19 -19.89 -10.94
CA GLU A 330 4.90 -18.91 -11.76
C GLU A 330 6.43 -18.99 -11.52
N PRO A 331 7.26 -19.16 -12.57
CA PRO A 331 8.70 -19.37 -12.42
C PRO A 331 9.42 -18.26 -11.62
N GLU A 332 8.98 -17.02 -11.76
CA GLU A 332 9.56 -15.86 -11.05
C GLU A 332 9.22 -15.90 -9.56
N ILE A 333 7.96 -16.24 -9.22
CA ILE A 333 7.53 -16.39 -7.84
C ILE A 333 8.23 -17.60 -7.22
N GLN A 334 8.34 -18.70 -7.94
CA GLN A 334 9.06 -19.89 -7.49
C GLN A 334 10.55 -19.58 -7.22
N ALA A 335 11.22 -18.92 -8.14
CA ALA A 335 12.62 -18.51 -7.95
C ALA A 335 12.77 -17.56 -6.74
N MET A 336 11.83 -16.65 -6.52
CA MET A 336 11.80 -15.78 -5.34
C MET A 336 11.58 -16.60 -4.05
N ILE A 337 10.61 -17.50 -4.03
CA ILE A 337 10.30 -18.38 -2.90
C ILE A 337 11.53 -19.21 -2.53
N GLU A 338 12.17 -19.84 -3.50
CA GLU A 338 13.39 -20.65 -3.32
C GLU A 338 14.57 -19.80 -2.82
N SER A 339 14.80 -18.63 -3.42
CA SER A 339 15.89 -17.74 -3.03
C SER A 339 15.74 -17.19 -1.61
N LEU A 340 14.50 -16.95 -1.17
CA LEU A 340 14.17 -16.50 0.18
C LEU A 340 14.07 -17.66 1.18
N GLY A 341 14.01 -18.92 0.74
CA GLY A 341 13.83 -20.09 1.60
C GLY A 341 12.46 -20.16 2.24
N ILE A 342 11.41 -19.80 1.48
CA ILE A 342 10.01 -19.87 1.94
C ILE A 342 9.50 -21.30 1.70
N TRP A 343 9.40 -22.09 2.75
CA TRP A 343 9.04 -23.53 2.62
C TRP A 343 7.51 -23.79 2.69
N ASN A 344 6.72 -22.91 3.30
CA ASN A 344 5.34 -23.17 3.69
C ASN A 344 4.30 -22.35 2.93
N ASN A 345 4.50 -21.98 1.68
CA ASN A 345 3.54 -21.19 0.89
C ASN A 345 3.04 -19.89 1.57
N SER A 346 3.74 -19.44 2.61
CA SER A 346 3.36 -18.25 3.33
C SER A 346 4.55 -17.32 3.56
N LEU A 347 4.33 -16.05 3.27
CA LEU A 347 5.25 -14.98 3.63
C LEU A 347 4.89 -14.49 5.02
N LYS A 348 5.84 -14.59 5.96
CA LYS A 348 5.66 -14.13 7.34
C LYS A 348 6.43 -12.87 7.60
N ILE A 349 5.74 -11.83 8.05
CA ILE A 349 6.33 -10.61 8.59
C ILE A 349 6.21 -10.70 10.10
N ARG A 350 7.34 -10.85 10.79
CA ARG A 350 7.36 -11.04 12.25
C ARG A 350 6.95 -9.80 13.00
N PHE A 351 7.44 -8.65 12.50
CA PHE A 351 7.28 -7.41 13.23
C PHE A 351 7.42 -6.20 12.30
N VAL A 352 6.49 -5.26 12.43
CA VAL A 352 6.57 -3.91 11.87
C VAL A 352 6.26 -2.95 13.00
N GLU A 353 7.13 -2.00 13.24
CA GLU A 353 6.90 -0.92 14.20
C GLU A 353 7.33 0.40 13.57
N LEU A 354 6.47 1.38 13.64
CA LEU A 354 6.76 2.77 13.29
C LEU A 354 6.43 3.63 14.51
N GLU A 355 7.40 4.39 14.95
CA GLU A 355 7.25 5.37 16.02
C GLU A 355 7.64 6.75 15.49
N LEU A 356 6.73 7.70 15.69
CA LEU A 356 6.91 9.10 15.36
C LEU A 356 6.83 9.91 16.65
N ASN A 357 7.84 10.71 16.92
CA ASN A 357 7.89 11.60 18.06
C ASN A 357 8.03 13.05 17.57
N LEU A 358 6.96 13.82 17.63
CA LEU A 358 6.99 15.25 17.36
C LEU A 358 7.46 15.99 18.62
N LEU A 359 8.66 16.58 18.55
CA LEU A 359 9.27 17.31 19.66
C LEU A 359 8.72 18.73 19.77
N ASN A 360 8.37 19.33 18.63
CA ASN A 360 7.74 20.64 18.48
C ASN A 360 7.06 20.74 17.11
N GLU A 361 6.57 21.94 16.77
CA GLU A 361 5.87 22.23 15.51
C GLU A 361 6.70 21.94 14.23
N HIS A 362 8.02 21.94 14.36
CA HIS A 362 8.93 21.90 13.22
C HIS A 362 9.89 20.71 13.21
N THR A 363 10.01 19.98 14.31
CA THR A 363 11.00 18.90 14.42
C THR A 363 10.42 17.66 15.04
N GLY A 364 10.92 16.51 14.61
CA GLY A 364 10.55 15.22 15.16
C GLY A 364 11.59 14.14 14.90
N GLU A 365 11.36 13.01 15.51
CA GLU A 365 12.14 11.79 15.39
C GLU A 365 11.28 10.69 14.76
N ILE A 366 11.91 9.83 14.00
CA ILE A 366 11.29 8.63 13.42
C ILE A 366 12.11 7.41 13.76
N SER A 367 11.42 6.36 14.18
CA SER A 367 12.00 5.03 14.33
C SER A 367 11.11 4.04 13.59
N PHE A 368 11.71 3.24 12.70
CA PHE A 368 11.00 2.20 11.97
C PHE A 368 11.77 0.89 12.06
N ILE A 369 11.06 -0.18 12.39
CA ILE A 369 11.59 -1.54 12.45
C ILE A 369 10.71 -2.43 11.57
N PHE A 370 11.34 -3.09 10.62
CA PHE A 370 10.71 -4.13 9.81
C PHE A 370 11.50 -5.42 9.93
N GLN A 371 10.84 -6.51 10.27
CA GLN A 371 11.50 -7.81 10.44
C GLN A 371 10.70 -8.95 9.84
N THR A 372 11.36 -9.69 8.97
CA THR A 372 10.92 -10.97 8.43
C THR A 372 11.89 -12.08 8.85
N PRO A 373 11.64 -13.35 8.55
CA PRO A 373 12.66 -14.40 8.69
C PRO A 373 13.93 -14.17 7.85
N PHE A 374 13.86 -13.34 6.81
CA PHE A 374 14.89 -13.18 5.80
C PHE A 374 15.72 -11.91 5.95
N ILE A 375 15.12 -10.84 6.46
CA ILE A 375 15.71 -9.52 6.54
C ILE A 375 15.18 -8.76 7.76
N LYS A 376 16.05 -7.96 8.38
CA LYS A 376 15.66 -6.96 9.36
C LYS A 376 16.13 -5.59 8.88
N ILE A 377 15.22 -4.63 8.88
CA ILE A 377 15.48 -3.23 8.52
C ILE A 377 15.18 -2.37 9.75
N ASN A 378 16.13 -1.54 10.13
CA ASN A 378 15.94 -0.51 11.15
C ASN A 378 16.22 0.85 10.50
N VAL A 379 15.31 1.79 10.70
CA VAL A 379 15.47 3.19 10.30
C VAL A 379 15.32 4.05 11.53
N ASN A 380 16.28 4.91 11.78
CA ASN A 380 16.20 5.90 12.86
C ASN A 380 16.75 7.23 12.33
N GLY A 381 16.15 8.31 12.74
CA GLY A 381 16.64 9.63 12.39
C GLY A 381 15.69 10.73 12.77
N ASP A 382 16.13 11.95 12.50
CA ASP A 382 15.41 13.16 12.80
C ASP A 382 14.87 13.78 11.52
N PHE A 383 13.79 14.51 11.64
CA PHE A 383 13.22 15.26 10.53
C PHE A 383 12.80 16.66 10.99
N SER A 384 12.73 17.57 10.04
CA SER A 384 12.09 18.88 10.25
C SER A 384 11.00 19.14 9.21
N ILE A 385 10.02 19.94 9.62
CA ILE A 385 8.89 20.35 8.77
C ILE A 385 9.05 21.84 8.44
N ARG A 386 9.23 22.16 7.17
CA ARG A 386 9.27 23.53 6.68
C ARG A 386 7.88 23.92 6.19
N GLN A 387 7.29 24.95 6.78
CA GLN A 387 5.89 25.36 6.51
C GLN A 387 5.77 26.52 5.51
N ASP A 388 6.87 27.02 4.97
CA ASP A 388 6.92 28.24 4.15
C ASP A 388 6.29 28.07 2.75
N GLN A 389 5.86 26.86 2.40
CA GLN A 389 5.32 26.54 1.09
C GLN A 389 3.84 26.15 1.17
N ILE A 390 3.15 26.17 0.02
CA ILE A 390 1.75 25.70 -0.13
C ILE A 390 1.59 24.27 0.38
N HIS A 391 2.64 23.46 0.23
CA HIS A 391 2.74 22.10 0.80
C HIS A 391 3.92 22.06 1.78
N PRO A 392 3.73 21.54 3.01
CA PRO A 392 4.81 21.41 3.98
C PRO A 392 5.88 20.47 3.43
N GLU A 393 7.13 20.91 3.41
CA GLU A 393 8.28 20.11 3.02
C GLU A 393 8.85 19.38 4.25
N ILE A 394 9.08 18.08 4.14
CA ILE A 394 9.74 17.28 5.18
C ILE A 394 11.21 17.12 4.79
N LEU A 395 12.09 17.60 5.67
CA LEU A 395 13.54 17.47 5.53
C LEU A 395 14.04 16.39 6.48
N LEU A 396 14.74 15.42 5.93
CA LEU A 396 15.37 14.31 6.67
C LEU A 396 16.76 14.75 7.14
N HIS A 397 17.06 14.52 8.42
CA HIS A 397 18.35 14.81 9.02
C HIS A 397 18.94 13.52 9.58
N GLN A 398 20.16 13.19 9.17
CA GLN A 398 20.95 12.07 9.71
C GLN A 398 20.16 10.76 9.82
N MET A 399 19.27 10.49 8.87
CA MET A 399 18.52 9.25 8.87
C MET A 399 19.44 8.08 8.57
N GLU A 400 19.52 7.12 9.48
CA GLU A 400 20.34 5.91 9.33
C GLU A 400 19.43 4.71 9.04
N ILE A 401 19.70 4.03 7.92
CA ILE A 401 19.03 2.80 7.51
C ILE A 401 20.00 1.64 7.67
N LYS A 402 19.68 0.70 8.56
CA LYS A 402 20.44 -0.54 8.78
C LYS A 402 19.66 -1.71 8.18
N ILE A 403 20.23 -2.36 7.17
CA ILE A 403 19.68 -3.55 6.53
C ILE A 403 20.50 -4.75 6.94
N HIS A 404 19.90 -5.64 7.72
CA HIS A 404 20.54 -6.88 8.18
C HIS A 404 19.95 -8.07 7.41
N PRO A 405 20.65 -8.61 6.40
CA PRO A 405 20.20 -9.79 5.65
C PRO A 405 20.41 -11.05 6.50
N ILE A 406 19.31 -11.71 6.87
CA ILE A 406 19.31 -12.92 7.68
C ILE A 406 19.54 -14.14 6.76
N ALA A 407 18.73 -14.26 5.69
CA ALA A 407 18.81 -15.37 4.76
C ALA A 407 20.00 -15.23 3.79
N LEU A 408 20.58 -16.37 3.40
CA LEU A 408 21.68 -16.42 2.43
C LEU A 408 21.26 -15.90 1.04
N GLY A 409 20.04 -16.17 0.61
CA GLY A 409 19.50 -15.68 -0.66
C GLY A 409 19.49 -14.15 -0.73
N VAL A 410 19.07 -13.47 0.34
CA VAL A 410 19.07 -12.00 0.43
C VAL A 410 20.51 -11.46 0.35
N ARG A 411 21.48 -12.14 0.99
CA ARG A 411 22.91 -11.76 0.89
C ARG A 411 23.45 -11.90 -0.52
N LYS A 412 23.07 -12.98 -1.23
CA LYS A 412 23.45 -13.19 -2.63
C LYS A 412 22.82 -12.13 -3.52
N TRP A 413 21.54 -11.83 -3.33
CA TRP A 413 20.82 -10.81 -4.09
C TRP A 413 21.45 -9.41 -3.91
N ILE A 414 21.81 -9.01 -2.69
CA ILE A 414 22.49 -7.73 -2.43
C ILE A 414 23.84 -7.68 -3.17
N ARG A 415 24.65 -8.76 -3.13
CA ARG A 415 25.94 -8.81 -3.84
C ARG A 415 25.76 -8.76 -5.35
N GLU A 416 24.74 -9.42 -5.87
CA GLU A 416 24.42 -9.39 -7.29
C GLU A 416 24.00 -7.99 -7.73
N TRP A 417 23.20 -7.30 -6.93
CA TRP A 417 22.83 -5.92 -7.17
C TRP A 417 24.07 -4.99 -7.20
N GLU A 418 25.00 -5.15 -6.24
CA GLU A 418 26.26 -4.41 -6.22
C GLU A 418 27.07 -4.65 -7.50
N ARG A 419 27.17 -5.90 -7.92
CA ARG A 419 27.89 -6.27 -9.12
C ARG A 419 27.29 -5.65 -10.39
N ARG A 420 25.96 -5.71 -10.53
CA ARG A 420 25.25 -5.15 -11.70
C ARG A 420 25.33 -3.64 -11.79
N ASN A 421 25.32 -2.95 -10.66
CA ASN A 421 25.33 -1.50 -10.62
C ASN A 421 26.76 -0.90 -10.50
N GLY A 422 27.81 -1.76 -10.38
CA GLY A 422 29.18 -1.31 -10.19
C GLY A 422 29.39 -0.48 -8.92
N ARG A 423 28.55 -0.67 -7.89
CA ARG A 423 28.57 0.07 -6.64
C ARG A 423 28.74 -0.87 -5.47
N SER A 424 29.43 -0.43 -4.43
CA SER A 424 29.53 -1.17 -3.17
C SER A 424 28.72 -0.50 -2.06
N LEU A 425 28.08 -1.30 -1.21
CA LEU A 425 27.31 -0.80 -0.07
C LEU A 425 28.17 -0.81 1.19
N LYS A 426 28.19 0.29 1.91
CA LYS A 426 28.89 0.39 3.20
C LYS A 426 28.32 -0.60 4.21
N ARG A 427 29.22 -1.36 4.88
CA ARG A 427 28.83 -2.44 5.78
C ARG A 427 29.55 -2.38 7.11
N LYS A 428 28.85 -2.86 8.15
CA LYS A 428 29.46 -3.25 9.43
C LYS A 428 29.12 -4.72 9.66
N GLY A 429 30.10 -5.60 9.40
CA GLY A 429 29.86 -7.04 9.34
C GLY A 429 28.90 -7.41 8.19
N ALA A 430 27.81 -8.10 8.50
CA ALA A 430 26.78 -8.46 7.52
C ALA A 430 25.74 -7.35 7.27
N THR A 431 25.74 -6.30 8.08
CA THR A 431 24.71 -5.23 8.03
C THR A 431 25.14 -4.14 7.06
N VAL A 432 24.30 -3.84 6.09
CA VAL A 432 24.42 -2.66 5.21
C VAL A 432 23.97 -1.43 5.98
N ILE A 433 24.71 -0.35 5.87
CA ILE A 433 24.40 0.93 6.54
C ILE A 433 24.33 2.02 5.47
N LEU A 434 23.15 2.62 5.34
CA LEU A 434 22.91 3.76 4.47
C LEU A 434 22.55 4.97 5.33
N LYS A 435 22.94 6.16 4.90
CA LYS A 435 22.51 7.42 5.47
C LYS A 435 21.68 8.17 4.45
N VAL A 436 20.58 8.76 4.89
CA VAL A 436 19.67 9.52 4.02
C VAL A 436 19.48 10.91 4.61
N GLU A 437 19.62 11.90 3.77
CA GLU A 437 19.49 13.33 4.14
C GLU A 437 18.77 14.10 3.00
N GLY A 438 18.26 15.29 3.33
CA GLY A 438 17.60 16.16 2.36
C GLY A 438 16.08 16.07 2.34
N SER A 439 15.45 16.57 1.30
CA SER A 439 13.99 16.55 1.16
C SER A 439 13.48 15.11 0.99
N LEU A 440 12.34 14.80 1.63
CA LEU A 440 11.68 13.51 1.48
C LEU A 440 11.31 13.21 0.01
N ASP A 441 11.00 14.24 -0.77
CA ASP A 441 10.66 14.13 -2.18
C ASP A 441 11.90 13.90 -3.08
N ASN A 442 13.10 14.28 -2.60
CA ASN A 442 14.37 14.09 -3.32
C ASN A 442 15.50 13.78 -2.34
N PRO A 443 15.51 12.59 -1.73
CA PRO A 443 16.49 12.23 -0.72
C PRO A 443 17.88 11.97 -1.32
N VAL A 444 18.91 12.40 -0.62
CA VAL A 444 20.31 12.07 -0.92
C VAL A 444 20.73 10.87 -0.08
N ILE A 445 21.17 9.80 -0.76
CA ILE A 445 21.55 8.54 -0.12
C ILE A 445 23.07 8.42 -0.13
N HIS A 446 23.66 8.27 1.05
CA HIS A 446 25.09 8.03 1.25
C HIS A 446 25.35 6.58 1.70
N GLY A 447 26.57 6.08 1.44
CA GLY A 447 26.97 4.71 1.77
C GLY A 447 26.81 3.74 0.60
N MET A 448 26.76 4.30 -0.61
CA MET A 448 26.90 3.62 -1.89
C MET A 448 28.13 4.21 -2.59
N ASP A 449 29.25 3.48 -2.56
CA ASP A 449 30.54 3.86 -3.19
C ASP A 449 30.65 3.32 -4.61
#